data_82ceaee6f8590eff4bea8896c44024b3
#
_entry.id   82ceaee6f8590eff4bea8896c44024b3
#
_cell.length_a   1.000
_cell.length_b   1.000
_cell.length_c   1.000
_cell.angle_alpha   90.00
_cell.angle_beta   90.00
_cell.angle_gamma   90.00
#
_symmetry.space_group_name_H-M   'P 1'
#
loop_
_entity.id
_entity.type
_entity.pdbx_description
1 polymer ?
#
loop_
_entity_poly.entity_id
_entity_poly.type
_entity_poly.pdbx_seq_one_letter_code
_entity_poly.pdbx_strand_id
1 'polypeptide(L)'
;SKKESNRISFLKKNFNNIKENNFFKYKNFSKLHYLHDIKLINDLIDLKIIYSKKYIQKFINLKNEINKRAKPEFPIKANYLIEKFNFKEGKNLGDKLKELENIWINNDFEINEEQIKKSIAN
;
A
#
# COMPACT_ATOMS: atom_id res chain seq x y z
N SER A 1 7.23 -11.42 -21.05
CA SER A 1 8.24 -10.74 -20.24
C SER A 1 7.94 -10.86 -18.75
N LYS A 2 8.89 -10.54 -17.92
CA LYS A 2 8.71 -10.53 -16.47
C LYS A 2 7.66 -9.52 -16.03
N LYS A 3 7.61 -8.36 -16.67
CA LYS A 3 6.60 -7.33 -16.43
C LYS A 3 5.18 -7.82 -16.71
N GLU A 4 5.00 -8.45 -17.86
CA GLU A 4 3.70 -9.00 -18.26
C GLU A 4 3.28 -10.12 -17.33
N SER A 5 4.22 -10.99 -16.95
CA SER A 5 3.98 -12.07 -16.00
C SER A 5 3.53 -11.52 -14.63
N ASN A 6 4.16 -10.44 -14.16
CA ASN A 6 3.79 -9.78 -12.91
C ASN A 6 2.38 -9.17 -12.99
N ARG A 7 2.04 -8.56 -14.12
CA ARG A 7 0.70 -7.98 -14.33
C ARG A 7 -0.37 -9.06 -14.27
N ILE A 8 -0.15 -10.17 -14.96
CA ILE A 8 -1.08 -11.31 -14.98
C ILE A 8 -1.24 -11.89 -13.56
N SER A 9 -0.13 -12.09 -12.85
CA SER A 9 -0.15 -12.63 -11.50
C SER A 9 -0.92 -11.72 -10.54
N PHE A 10 -0.72 -10.40 -10.63
CA PHE A 10 -1.43 -9.44 -9.81
C PHE A 10 -2.93 -9.50 -10.06
N LEU A 11 -3.35 -9.53 -11.33
CA LEU A 11 -4.76 -9.59 -11.69
C LEU A 11 -5.40 -10.90 -11.22
N LYS A 12 -4.71 -12.02 -11.36
CA LYS A 12 -5.20 -13.32 -10.87
C LYS A 12 -5.39 -13.31 -9.36
N LYS A 13 -4.42 -12.76 -8.63
CA LYS A 13 -4.48 -12.66 -7.17
C LYS A 13 -5.66 -11.83 -6.71
N ASN A 14 -6.02 -10.80 -7.46
CA ASN A 14 -7.09 -9.88 -7.10
C ASN A 14 -8.41 -10.16 -7.83
N PHE A 15 -8.49 -11.26 -8.58
CA PHE A 15 -9.67 -11.56 -9.40
C PHE A 15 -10.97 -11.61 -8.60
N ASN A 16 -10.94 -12.24 -7.42
CA ASN A 16 -12.13 -12.32 -6.58
C ASN A 16 -12.57 -10.95 -6.05
N ASN A 17 -11.64 -10.02 -5.90
CA ASN A 17 -11.94 -8.67 -5.44
C ASN A 17 -12.70 -7.83 -6.46
N ILE A 18 -12.65 -8.21 -7.74
CA ILE A 18 -13.34 -7.48 -8.81
C ILE A 18 -14.85 -7.46 -8.57
N LYS A 19 -15.39 -8.51 -7.97
CA LYS A 19 -16.84 -8.61 -7.68
C LYS A 19 -17.25 -7.77 -6.48
N GLU A 20 -16.31 -7.32 -5.68
CA GLU A 20 -16.56 -6.62 -4.43
C GLU A 20 -16.47 -5.10 -4.62
N ASN A 21 -17.61 -4.42 -4.73
CA ASN A 21 -17.60 -2.97 -4.92
C ASN A 21 -16.91 -2.24 -3.76
N ASN A 22 -17.04 -2.76 -2.54
CA ASN A 22 -16.42 -2.15 -1.36
C ASN A 22 -14.90 -2.22 -1.34
N PHE A 23 -14.32 -3.15 -2.11
CA PHE A 23 -12.87 -3.22 -2.27
C PHE A 23 -12.33 -1.99 -3.02
N PHE A 24 -13.12 -1.44 -3.95
CA PHE A 24 -12.69 -0.35 -4.84
C PHE A 24 -12.91 1.02 -4.18
N LYS A 25 -12.23 1.22 -3.05
CA LYS A 25 -12.23 2.46 -2.29
C LYS A 25 -10.82 3.05 -2.27
N TYR A 26 -10.77 4.38 -2.19
CA TYR A 26 -9.51 5.11 -2.12
C TYR A 26 -8.58 4.57 -1.01
N LYS A 27 -9.14 4.29 0.16
CA LYS A 27 -8.37 3.77 1.30
C LYS A 27 -7.61 2.48 0.96
N ASN A 28 -8.28 1.53 0.31
CA ASN A 28 -7.66 0.27 -0.09
C ASN A 28 -6.66 0.47 -1.22
N PHE A 29 -7.01 1.29 -2.19
CA PHE A 29 -6.18 1.51 -3.37
C PHE A 29 -4.96 2.36 -3.08
N SER A 30 -5.01 3.24 -2.08
CA SER A 30 -3.82 3.97 -1.63
C SER A 30 -2.76 3.01 -1.08
N LYS A 31 -3.18 1.98 -0.35
CA LYS A 31 -2.27 0.94 0.16
C LYS A 31 -1.71 0.07 -0.96
N LEU A 32 -2.56 -0.34 -1.89
CA LEU A 32 -2.10 -1.10 -3.05
C LEU A 32 -1.10 -0.31 -3.88
N HIS A 33 -1.36 0.99 -4.09
CA HIS A 33 -0.46 1.85 -4.85
C HIS A 33 0.88 2.03 -4.15
N TYR A 34 0.89 2.06 -2.82
CA TYR A 34 2.15 2.13 -2.08
C TYR A 34 3.01 0.87 -2.29
N LEU A 35 2.36 -0.29 -2.37
CA LEU A 35 3.02 -1.59 -2.45
C LEU A 35 3.30 -2.05 -3.89
N HIS A 36 2.59 -1.50 -4.87
CA HIS A 36 2.62 -1.96 -6.26
C HIS A 36 2.75 -0.80 -7.25
N ASP A 37 3.20 -1.12 -8.46
CA ASP A 37 3.31 -0.15 -9.55
C ASP A 37 1.92 0.38 -9.95
N ILE A 38 1.85 1.66 -10.30
CA ILE A 38 0.60 2.31 -10.70
C ILE A 38 -0.05 1.62 -11.91
N LYS A 39 0.73 1.00 -12.78
CA LYS A 39 0.18 0.27 -13.93
C LYS A 39 -0.66 -0.91 -13.50
N LEU A 40 -0.25 -1.63 -12.45
CA LEU A 40 -1.02 -2.74 -11.90
C LEU A 40 -2.34 -2.26 -11.30
N ILE A 41 -2.28 -1.13 -10.60
CA ILE A 41 -3.46 -0.52 -10.00
C ILE A 41 -4.46 -0.09 -11.08
N ASN A 42 -3.96 0.55 -12.13
CA ASN A 42 -4.80 0.98 -13.27
C ASN A 42 -5.43 -0.22 -13.98
N ASP A 43 -4.67 -1.30 -14.19
CA ASP A 43 -5.19 -2.52 -14.81
C ASP A 43 -6.36 -3.08 -13.99
N LEU A 44 -6.24 -3.10 -12.69
CA LEU A 44 -7.28 -3.64 -11.81
C LEU A 44 -8.55 -2.79 -11.86
N ILE A 45 -8.41 -1.46 -11.82
CA ILE A 45 -9.55 -0.56 -11.92
C ILE A 45 -10.21 -0.66 -13.29
N ASP A 46 -9.42 -0.71 -14.36
CA ASP A 46 -9.93 -0.85 -15.72
C ASP A 46 -10.71 -2.14 -15.89
N LEU A 47 -10.19 -3.24 -15.32
CA LEU A 47 -10.89 -4.52 -15.34
C LEU A 47 -12.21 -4.44 -14.58
N LYS A 48 -12.23 -3.74 -13.44
CA LYS A 48 -13.46 -3.49 -12.69
C LYS A 48 -14.48 -2.70 -13.50
N ILE A 49 -14.05 -1.69 -14.23
CA ILE A 49 -14.92 -0.88 -15.09
C ILE A 49 -15.54 -1.77 -16.19
N ILE A 50 -14.72 -2.59 -16.83
CA ILE A 50 -15.17 -3.51 -17.89
C ILE A 50 -16.18 -4.53 -17.33
N TYR A 51 -15.89 -5.09 -16.17
CA TYR A 51 -16.72 -6.09 -15.52
C TYR A 51 -18.05 -5.51 -15.03
N SER A 52 -18.03 -4.28 -14.51
CA SER A 52 -19.17 -3.66 -13.87
C SER A 52 -20.05 -2.97 -14.91
N LYS A 53 -21.38 -3.11 -14.74
CA LYS A 53 -22.35 -2.39 -15.58
C LYS A 53 -22.96 -1.19 -14.84
N LYS A 54 -22.65 -1.05 -13.55
CA LYS A 54 -23.13 0.04 -12.68
C LYS A 54 -21.96 0.73 -11.99
N TYR A 55 -22.15 1.97 -11.62
CA TYR A 55 -21.19 2.75 -10.84
C TYR A 55 -19.87 3.00 -11.57
N ILE A 56 -19.89 2.97 -12.91
CA ILE A 56 -18.67 3.17 -13.73
C ILE A 56 -17.99 4.48 -13.38
N GLN A 57 -18.77 5.57 -13.24
CA GLN A 57 -18.21 6.87 -12.92
C GLN A 57 -17.49 6.88 -11.56
N LYS A 58 -17.98 6.12 -10.60
CA LYS A 58 -17.33 5.98 -9.29
C LYS A 58 -15.93 5.38 -9.44
N PHE A 59 -15.78 4.37 -10.28
CA PHE A 59 -14.49 3.72 -10.50
C PHE A 59 -13.54 4.58 -11.34
N ILE A 60 -14.06 5.33 -12.31
CA ILE A 60 -13.29 6.31 -13.08
C ILE A 60 -12.76 7.39 -12.13
N ASN A 61 -13.58 7.87 -11.22
CA ASN A 61 -13.17 8.87 -10.22
C ASN A 61 -12.08 8.33 -9.30
N LEU A 62 -12.21 7.07 -8.87
CA LEU A 62 -11.18 6.39 -8.06
C LEU A 62 -9.86 6.34 -8.82
N LYS A 63 -9.88 5.95 -10.08
CA LYS A 63 -8.69 5.89 -10.92
C LYS A 63 -8.00 7.26 -11.02
N ASN A 64 -8.79 8.29 -11.30
CA ASN A 64 -8.27 9.65 -11.40
C ASN A 64 -7.64 10.12 -10.10
N GLU A 65 -8.30 9.85 -8.98
CA GLU A 65 -7.84 10.25 -7.65
C GLU A 65 -6.52 9.56 -7.30
N ILE A 66 -6.42 8.25 -7.52
CA ILE A 66 -5.20 7.49 -7.24
C ILE A 66 -4.04 7.96 -8.13
N ASN A 67 -4.30 8.27 -9.41
CA ASN A 67 -3.25 8.70 -10.34
C ASN A 67 -2.73 10.11 -10.05
N LYS A 68 -3.53 10.94 -9.39
CA LYS A 68 -3.14 12.32 -9.05
C LYS A 68 -2.31 12.40 -7.78
N ARG A 69 -2.44 11.43 -6.88
CA ARG A 69 -1.74 11.49 -5.59
C ARG A 69 -0.29 11.09 -5.72
N ALA A 70 0.57 11.71 -4.92
CA ALA A 70 1.93 11.24 -4.72
C ALA A 70 1.91 10.10 -3.71
N LYS A 71 2.79 9.11 -3.88
CA LYS A 71 2.95 8.06 -2.87
C LYS A 71 3.41 8.66 -1.56
N PRO A 72 2.81 8.29 -0.42
CA PRO A 72 3.34 8.70 0.86
C PRO A 72 4.71 8.10 1.09
N GLU A 73 5.55 8.80 1.81
CA GLU A 73 6.89 8.34 2.14
C GLU A 73 6.96 7.94 3.60
N PHE A 74 7.51 6.74 3.87
CA PHE A 74 7.65 6.25 5.23
C PHE A 74 8.58 7.15 6.02
N PRO A 75 8.09 7.76 7.13
CA PRO A 75 8.83 8.83 7.81
C PRO A 75 9.96 8.36 8.72
N ILE A 76 10.00 7.08 9.10
CA ILE A 76 10.98 6.59 10.06
C ILE A 76 12.22 6.11 9.33
N LYS A 77 13.36 6.73 9.65
CA LYS A 77 14.65 6.37 9.08
C LYS A 77 15.44 5.51 10.08
N ALA A 78 16.38 4.71 9.54
CA ALA A 78 17.24 3.87 10.38
C ALA A 78 17.96 4.69 11.45
N ASN A 79 18.47 5.88 11.11
CA ASN A 79 19.17 6.74 12.05
C ASN A 79 18.33 7.14 13.25
N TYR A 80 17.01 7.32 13.07
CA TYR A 80 16.11 7.63 14.17
C TYR A 80 16.11 6.52 15.22
N LEU A 81 16.04 5.26 14.78
CA LEU A 81 16.06 4.12 15.69
C LEU A 81 17.43 3.93 16.33
N ILE A 82 18.49 4.18 15.59
CA ILE A 82 19.85 4.06 16.12
C ILE A 82 20.08 5.11 17.23
N GLU A 83 19.75 6.36 16.97
CA GLU A 83 20.02 7.46 17.88
C GLU A 83 19.09 7.47 19.10
N LYS A 84 17.81 7.21 18.89
CA LYS A 84 16.80 7.34 19.94
C LYS A 84 16.62 6.06 20.75
N PHE A 85 16.77 4.88 20.14
CA PHE A 85 16.46 3.61 20.76
C PHE A 85 17.66 2.65 20.82
N ASN A 86 18.84 3.15 20.50
CA ASN A 86 20.10 2.40 20.59
C ASN A 86 20.16 1.13 19.71
N PHE A 87 19.44 1.12 18.60
CA PHE A 87 19.56 0.03 17.64
C PHE A 87 20.92 0.07 16.99
N LYS A 88 21.44 -1.11 16.68
CA LYS A 88 22.68 -1.27 15.89
C LYS A 88 22.30 -1.65 14.47
N GLU A 89 23.16 -1.28 13.52
CA GLU A 89 22.98 -1.73 12.14
C GLU A 89 22.95 -3.25 12.09
N GLY A 90 22.11 -3.78 11.20
CA GLY A 90 21.97 -5.20 11.01
C GLY A 90 20.54 -5.65 10.82
N LYS A 91 20.33 -6.95 10.92
CA LYS A 91 19.04 -7.58 10.67
C LYS A 91 17.94 -7.09 11.59
N ASN A 92 18.22 -6.92 12.87
CA ASN A 92 17.20 -6.50 13.84
C ASN A 92 16.66 -5.11 13.53
N LEU A 93 17.53 -4.21 13.10
CA LEU A 93 17.13 -2.86 12.68
C LEU A 93 16.24 -2.93 11.44
N GLY A 94 16.61 -3.70 10.44
CA GLY A 94 15.83 -3.88 9.22
C GLY A 94 14.46 -4.49 9.50
N ASP A 95 14.41 -5.52 10.34
CA ASP A 95 13.16 -6.17 10.72
C ASP A 95 12.22 -5.21 11.45
N LYS A 96 12.77 -4.39 12.36
CA LYS A 96 11.97 -3.41 13.10
C LYS A 96 11.44 -2.31 12.18
N LEU A 97 12.26 -1.82 11.26
CA LEU A 97 11.82 -0.82 10.28
C LEU A 97 10.65 -1.35 9.44
N LYS A 98 10.73 -2.62 9.03
CA LYS A 98 9.68 -3.25 8.25
C LYS A 98 8.39 -3.42 9.06
N GLU A 99 8.52 -3.79 10.32
CA GLU A 99 7.38 -3.90 11.25
C GLU A 99 6.69 -2.55 11.42
N LEU A 100 7.47 -1.49 11.64
CA LEU A 100 6.94 -0.13 11.80
C LEU A 100 6.29 0.37 10.50
N GLU A 101 6.87 0.04 9.35
CA GLU A 101 6.26 0.38 8.07
C GLU A 101 4.89 -0.27 7.90
N ASN A 102 4.76 -1.54 8.28
CA ASN A 102 3.49 -2.24 8.22
C ASN A 102 2.45 -1.62 9.15
N ILE A 103 2.84 -1.21 10.34
CA ILE A 103 1.96 -0.49 11.27
C ILE A 103 1.48 0.81 10.64
N TRP A 104 2.41 1.56 10.04
CA TRP A 104 2.12 2.82 9.38
C TRP A 104 1.16 2.65 8.19
N ILE A 105 1.41 1.66 7.33
CA ILE A 105 0.53 1.36 6.20
C ILE A 105 -0.88 1.01 6.70
N ASN A 106 -0.96 0.14 7.70
CA ASN A 106 -2.25 -0.34 8.23
C ASN A 106 -3.00 0.73 9.02
N ASN A 107 -2.32 1.79 9.43
CA ASN A 107 -2.93 2.94 10.11
C ASN A 107 -3.08 4.13 9.16
N ASP A 108 -3.37 3.86 7.90
CA ASP A 108 -3.63 4.87 6.86
C ASP A 108 -2.48 5.87 6.69
N PHE A 109 -1.24 5.36 6.72
CA PHE A 109 -0.01 6.14 6.55
C PHE A 109 0.21 7.16 7.66
N GLU A 110 -0.15 6.79 8.88
CA GLU A 110 0.11 7.58 10.09
C GLU A 110 0.74 6.70 11.14
N ILE A 111 1.70 7.23 11.87
CA ILE A 111 2.30 6.56 13.03
C ILE A 111 2.76 7.62 14.01
N ASN A 112 2.44 7.44 15.30
CA ASN A 112 2.86 8.35 16.34
C ASN A 112 3.97 7.73 17.21
N GLU A 113 4.58 8.56 18.05
CA GLU A 113 5.69 8.14 18.91
C GLU A 113 5.31 7.01 19.87
N GLU A 114 4.07 7.03 20.37
CA GLU A 114 3.57 6.02 21.28
C GLU A 114 3.51 4.65 20.60
N GLN A 115 3.04 4.60 19.36
CA GLN A 115 3.00 3.38 18.57
C GLN A 115 4.40 2.84 18.29
N ILE A 116 5.35 3.74 18.04
CA ILE A 116 6.75 3.36 17.82
C ILE A 116 7.32 2.73 19.10
N LYS A 117 7.14 3.39 20.23
CA LYS A 117 7.63 2.89 21.53
C LYS A 117 7.02 1.54 21.89
N LYS A 118 5.73 1.38 21.65
CA LYS A 118 5.03 0.12 21.92
C LYS A 118 5.58 -1.02 21.07
N SER A 119 5.86 -0.77 19.81
CA SER A 119 6.44 -1.76 18.90
C SER A 119 7.84 -2.16 19.35
N ILE A 120 8.64 -1.21 19.82
CA ILE A 120 10.02 -1.46 20.26
C ILE A 120 10.07 -2.22 21.59
N ALA A 121 9.09 -1.97 22.46
CA ALA A 121 9.01 -2.64 23.75
C ALA A 121 8.62 -4.13 23.67
N ASN A 122 8.08 -4.55 22.55
CA ASN A 122 7.64 -5.94 22.35
C ASN A 122 8.74 -6.84 21.76
#